data_300abb3c6ae9a7ad1fad2330692a497a
#
_entry.id   300abb3c6ae9a7ad1fad2330692a497a
#
_cell.length_a   1.000
_cell.length_b   1.000
_cell.length_c   1.000
_cell.angle_alpha   90.00
_cell.angle_beta   90.00
_cell.angle_gamma   90.00
#
_symmetry.space_group_name_H-M   'P 1'
#
loop_
_entity.id
_entity.type
_entity.pdbx_description
1 polymer ?
#
loop_
_entity_poly.entity_id
_entity_poly.type
_entity_poly.pdbx_seq_one_letter_code
_entity_poly.pdbx_strand_id
1 'polypeptide(L)'
;MTDVWVANDQGDEIVRARDIAVVSLDYNGNVSVRLAGVDGSVMTVVAHRAHHEERRPDDFHLQLIRVIAGLSDAAGSFLVRAVHDETRGWQWVTESL
;
A
#
# COMPACT_ATOMS: atom_id res chain seq x y z
N MET A 1 13.37 16.53 2.27
CA MET A 1 12.59 15.87 1.24
C MET A 1 12.18 14.49 1.73
N THR A 2 10.94 14.10 1.51
CA THR A 2 10.41 12.83 2.01
C THR A 2 10.28 11.83 0.87
N ASP A 3 10.81 10.64 1.04
CA ASP A 3 10.58 9.53 0.12
C ASP A 3 9.73 8.48 0.80
N VAL A 4 8.62 8.12 0.16
CA VAL A 4 7.73 7.07 0.65
C VAL A 4 7.68 5.97 -0.39
N TRP A 5 7.87 4.74 0.07
CA TRP A 5 7.86 3.54 -0.76
C TRP A 5 6.76 2.61 -0.25
N VAL A 6 6.11 1.90 -1.15
CA VAL A 6 5.06 0.94 -0.80
C VAL A 6 5.52 -0.45 -1.25
N ALA A 7 5.56 -1.39 -0.33
CA ALA A 7 5.92 -2.77 -0.64
C ALA A 7 4.71 -3.52 -1.22
N ASN A 8 4.97 -4.44 -2.15
CA ASN A 8 3.94 -5.35 -2.61
C ASN A 8 3.64 -6.40 -1.53
N ASP A 9 2.62 -7.24 -1.76
CA ASP A 9 2.18 -8.23 -0.78
C ASP A 9 3.25 -9.28 -0.44
N GLN A 10 4.15 -9.58 -1.37
CA GLN A 10 5.23 -10.55 -1.15
C GLN A 10 6.50 -9.94 -0.60
N GLY A 11 6.61 -8.62 -0.61
CA GLY A 11 7.77 -7.91 -0.07
C GLY A 11 9.00 -7.91 -0.98
N ASP A 12 8.91 -8.43 -2.19
CA ASP A 12 10.04 -8.52 -3.12
C ASP A 12 10.09 -7.38 -4.13
N GLU A 13 9.09 -6.53 -4.15
CA GLU A 13 9.02 -5.37 -5.02
C GLU A 13 8.50 -4.17 -4.24
N ILE A 14 9.13 -3.03 -4.43
CA ILE A 14 8.67 -1.78 -3.82
C ILE A 14 8.46 -0.73 -4.90
N VAL A 15 7.41 0.07 -4.74
CA VAL A 15 7.09 1.15 -5.67
C VAL A 15 7.17 2.49 -4.96
N ARG A 16 7.58 3.52 -5.70
CA ARG A 16 7.66 4.87 -5.17
C ARG A 16 6.25 5.47 -5.08
N ALA A 17 5.85 5.90 -3.89
CA ALA A 17 4.50 6.38 -3.67
C ALA A 17 4.13 7.56 -4.59
N ARG A 18 5.07 8.46 -4.87
CA ARG A 18 4.80 9.62 -5.73
C ARG A 18 4.53 9.25 -7.19
N ASP A 19 4.89 8.04 -7.61
CA ASP A 19 4.64 7.56 -8.97
C ASP A 19 3.31 6.80 -9.10
N ILE A 20 2.61 6.60 -7.98
CA ILE A 20 1.31 5.94 -7.97
C ILE A 20 0.25 6.89 -8.53
N ALA A 21 -0.42 6.46 -9.59
CA ALA A 21 -1.52 7.21 -10.19
C ALA A 21 -2.88 6.71 -9.72
N VAL A 22 -3.00 5.41 -9.47
CA VAL A 22 -4.29 4.79 -9.12
C VAL A 22 -4.08 3.83 -7.95
N VAL A 23 -4.94 3.95 -6.95
CA VAL A 23 -5.05 2.96 -5.86
C VAL A 23 -6.45 2.40 -5.93
N SER A 24 -6.59 1.09 -6.02
CA SER A 24 -7.88 0.45 -6.15
C SER A 24 -8.07 -0.69 -5.16
N LEU A 25 -9.32 -0.86 -4.75
CA LEU A 25 -9.77 -2.00 -3.97
C LEU A 25 -10.71 -2.81 -4.85
N ASP A 26 -10.34 -4.05 -5.15
CA ASP A 26 -11.22 -4.90 -5.93
C ASP A 26 -12.27 -5.56 -5.04
N TYR A 27 -13.25 -6.23 -5.66
CA TYR A 27 -14.31 -6.83 -4.87
C TYR A 27 -13.86 -8.08 -4.11
N ASN A 28 -12.69 -8.62 -4.42
CA ASN A 28 -12.06 -9.69 -3.63
C ASN A 28 -11.34 -9.15 -2.40
N GLY A 29 -11.25 -7.84 -2.24
CA GLY A 29 -10.59 -7.19 -1.12
C GLY A 29 -9.09 -7.00 -1.30
N ASN A 30 -8.56 -7.14 -2.50
CA ASN A 30 -7.16 -6.88 -2.79
C ASN A 30 -6.96 -5.40 -3.07
N VAL A 31 -5.90 -4.82 -2.52
CA VAL A 31 -5.50 -3.45 -2.83
C VAL A 31 -4.37 -3.50 -3.85
N SER A 32 -4.52 -2.75 -4.92
CA SER A 32 -3.54 -2.70 -6.00
C SER A 32 -3.23 -1.25 -6.36
N VAL A 33 -2.02 -1.02 -6.86
CA VAL A 33 -1.57 0.29 -7.31
C VAL A 33 -1.12 0.22 -8.75
N ARG A 34 -1.33 1.31 -9.49
CA ARG A 34 -0.87 1.47 -10.86
C ARG A 34 -0.02 2.72 -10.95
N LEU A 35 1.14 2.61 -11.58
CA LEU A 35 2.07 3.72 -11.69
C LEU A 35 1.74 4.62 -12.88
N ALA A 36 2.00 5.92 -12.74
CA ALA A 36 1.83 6.90 -13.80
C ALA A 36 2.96 6.75 -14.83
N GLY A 37 2.64 7.04 -16.11
CA GLY A 37 3.64 7.15 -17.15
C GLY A 37 4.22 5.84 -17.67
N VAL A 38 3.65 4.71 -17.26
CA VAL A 38 4.09 3.40 -17.74
C VAL A 38 3.07 2.86 -18.72
N ASP A 39 3.46 2.70 -19.99
CA ASP A 39 2.61 2.11 -21.00
C ASP A 39 2.35 0.64 -20.69
N GLY A 40 1.09 0.20 -20.80
CA GLY A 40 0.72 -1.17 -20.47
C GLY A 40 0.92 -1.48 -19.00
N SER A 41 0.67 -0.52 -18.14
CA SER A 41 0.96 -0.60 -16.72
C SER A 41 0.41 -1.85 -16.06
N VAL A 42 1.31 -2.60 -15.42
CA VAL A 42 0.96 -3.75 -14.61
C VAL A 42 0.49 -3.25 -13.26
N MET A 43 -0.62 -3.78 -12.79
CA MET A 43 -1.08 -3.48 -11.43
C MET A 43 -0.23 -4.25 -10.43
N THR A 44 0.32 -3.53 -9.46
CA THR A 44 1.06 -4.14 -8.36
C THR A 44 0.12 -4.37 -7.19
N VAL A 45 -0.03 -5.62 -6.76
CA VAL A 45 -0.86 -5.95 -5.60
C VAL A 45 -0.07 -5.65 -4.33
N VAL A 46 -0.54 -4.69 -3.54
CA VAL A 46 0.13 -4.28 -2.30
C VAL A 46 -0.52 -4.87 -1.07
N ALA A 47 -1.72 -5.42 -1.18
CA ALA A 47 -2.37 -6.15 -0.10
C ALA A 47 -3.26 -7.25 -0.70
N HIS A 48 -2.86 -8.50 -0.48
CA HIS A 48 -3.56 -9.65 -1.02
C HIS A 48 -4.32 -10.39 0.08
N ARG A 49 -5.58 -10.69 -0.18
CA ARG A 49 -6.47 -11.30 0.82
C ARG A 49 -6.31 -12.82 0.94
N ALA A 50 -5.69 -13.51 -0.02
CA ALA A 50 -5.76 -14.96 -0.16
C ALA A 50 -5.35 -15.79 1.07
N HIS A 51 -4.60 -15.21 1.99
CA HIS A 51 -4.05 -15.94 3.13
C HIS A 51 -4.82 -15.72 4.44
N HIS A 52 -5.86 -14.88 4.43
CA HIS A 52 -6.63 -14.54 5.63
C HIS A 52 -8.11 -14.46 5.30
N GLU A 53 -8.92 -15.13 6.10
CA GLU A 53 -10.37 -15.10 5.94
C GLU A 53 -10.98 -13.78 6.40
N GLU A 54 -10.27 -13.03 7.23
CA GLU A 54 -10.76 -11.76 7.73
C GLU A 54 -10.86 -10.72 6.62
N ARG A 55 -12.06 -10.15 6.51
CA ARG A 55 -12.33 -9.12 5.52
C ARG A 55 -11.61 -7.82 5.87
N ARG A 56 -10.97 -7.20 4.87
CA ARG A 56 -10.39 -5.87 5.03
C ARG A 56 -11.48 -4.82 5.19
N PRO A 57 -11.17 -3.69 5.86
CA PRO A 57 -12.06 -2.54 5.86
C PRO A 57 -12.38 -2.08 4.44
N ASP A 58 -13.62 -1.62 4.21
CA ASP A 58 -14.06 -1.17 2.89
C ASP A 58 -13.29 0.05 2.38
N ASP A 59 -12.61 0.77 3.26
CA ASP A 59 -11.80 1.94 2.94
C ASP A 59 -10.28 1.67 3.04
N PHE A 60 -9.87 0.41 3.00
CA PHE A 60 -8.46 0.04 3.22
C PHE A 60 -7.52 0.71 2.21
N HIS A 61 -7.97 0.83 0.96
CA HIS A 61 -7.23 1.56 -0.08
C HIS A 61 -7.12 3.06 0.22
N LEU A 62 -8.16 3.65 0.81
CA LEU A 62 -8.12 5.06 1.23
C LEU A 62 -7.20 5.26 2.43
N GLN A 63 -7.10 4.28 3.31
CA GLN A 63 -6.18 4.32 4.44
C GLN A 63 -4.73 4.40 3.96
N LEU A 64 -4.39 3.71 2.87
CA LEU A 64 -3.06 3.81 2.28
C LEU A 64 -2.75 5.25 1.86
N ILE A 65 -3.69 5.90 1.19
CA ILE A 65 -3.52 7.30 0.77
C ILE A 65 -3.33 8.21 1.98
N ARG A 66 -4.09 8.00 3.05
CA ARG A 66 -3.97 8.79 4.28
C ARG A 66 -2.61 8.61 4.95
N VAL A 67 -2.10 7.38 4.97
CA VAL A 67 -0.78 7.10 5.54
C VAL A 67 0.31 7.80 4.73
N ILE A 68 0.26 7.72 3.39
CA ILE A 68 1.21 8.40 2.52
C ILE A 68 1.14 9.92 2.74
N ALA A 69 -0.05 10.49 2.78
CA ALA A 69 -0.25 11.92 3.00
C ALA A 69 0.29 12.36 4.37
N GLY A 70 0.08 11.53 5.40
CA GLY A 70 0.58 11.82 6.75
C GLY A 70 2.10 11.82 6.84
N LEU A 71 2.79 11.13 5.94
CA LEU A 71 4.25 11.09 5.90
C LEU A 71 4.86 12.22 5.07
N SER A 72 4.05 12.96 4.31
CA SER A 72 4.55 13.95 3.36
C SER A 72 5.35 15.08 4.02
N ASP A 73 5.06 15.41 5.26
CA ASP A 73 5.76 16.46 6.02
C ASP A 73 6.90 15.92 6.88
N ALA A 74 7.08 14.62 6.95
CA ALA A 74 8.16 14.00 7.71
C ALA A 74 9.46 14.00 6.90
N ALA A 75 10.60 14.18 7.57
CA ALA A 75 11.88 14.08 6.92
C ALA A 75 12.34 12.62 6.88
N GLY A 76 12.96 12.19 5.77
CA GLY A 76 13.55 10.87 5.65
C GLY A 76 12.86 9.98 4.63
N SER A 77 13.16 8.70 4.71
CA SER A 77 12.61 7.69 3.82
C SER A 77 11.82 6.66 4.61
N PHE A 78 10.68 6.26 4.08
CA PHE A 78 9.74 5.36 4.77
C PHE A 78 9.26 4.26 3.83
N LEU A 79 9.09 3.07 4.40
CA LEU A 79 8.47 1.95 3.71
C LEU A 79 7.10 1.68 4.35
N VAL A 80 6.07 1.60 3.51
CA VAL A 80 4.70 1.30 3.93
C VAL A 80 4.32 -0.08 3.41
N ARG A 81 3.74 -0.90 4.26
CA ARG A 81 3.26 -2.23 3.87
C ARG A 81 2.00 -2.61 4.62
N ALA A 82 1.20 -3.48 4.00
CA ALA A 82 0.01 -4.04 4.63
C ALA A 82 0.41 -5.23 5.51
N VAL A 83 -0.12 -5.26 6.72
CA VAL A 83 0.13 -6.35 7.68
C VAL A 83 -1.19 -6.78 8.30
N HIS A 84 -1.37 -8.08 8.46
CA HIS A 84 -2.48 -8.63 9.20
C HIS A 84 -2.04 -8.97 10.63
N ASP A 85 -2.72 -8.38 11.61
CA ASP A 85 -2.50 -8.62 13.03
C ASP A 85 -3.72 -9.37 13.57
N GLU A 86 -3.51 -10.45 14.31
CA GLU A 86 -4.61 -11.25 14.88
C GLU A 86 -5.51 -10.46 15.82
N THR A 87 -4.96 -9.47 16.49
CA THR A 87 -5.71 -8.66 17.46
C THR A 87 -6.38 -7.45 16.80
N ARG A 88 -5.67 -6.78 15.85
CA ARG A 88 -6.09 -5.51 15.28
C ARG A 88 -6.61 -5.62 13.86
N GLY A 89 -6.44 -6.79 13.21
CA GLY A 89 -6.82 -7.00 11.82
C GLY A 89 -5.83 -6.41 10.84
N TRP A 90 -6.32 -5.98 9.69
CA TRP A 90 -5.49 -5.41 8.64
C TRP A 90 -5.08 -3.98 8.95
N GLN A 91 -3.79 -3.69 8.77
CA GLN A 91 -3.22 -2.37 9.01
C GLN A 91 -2.15 -2.04 7.98
N TRP A 92 -1.96 -0.75 7.72
CA TRP A 92 -0.79 -0.24 7.04
C TRP A 92 0.27 0.11 8.09
N VAL A 93 1.45 -0.46 7.94
CA VAL A 93 2.57 -0.28 8.87
C VAL A 93 3.66 0.51 8.16
N THR A 94 4.27 1.46 8.87
CA THR A 94 5.32 2.31 8.36
C THR A 94 6.63 2.00 9.05
N GLU A 95 7.68 1.82 8.26
CA GLU A 95 9.05 1.64 8.75
C GLU A 95 9.92 2.79 8.28
N SER A 96 10.75 3.32 9.16
CA SER A 96 11.79 4.27 8.79
C SER A 96 12.96 3.51 8.13
N LEU A 97 13.40 3.99 7.00
CA LEU A 97 14.49 3.38 6.24
C LEU A 97 15.85 4.01 6.55
#